data_4474892dcd4978527a66629cb05f5249
#
_entry.id   4474892dcd4978527a66629cb05f5249
#
_cell.length_a   1.000
_cell.length_b   1.000
_cell.length_c   1.000
_cell.angle_alpha   90.00
_cell.angle_beta   90.00
_cell.angle_gamma   90.00
#
_symmetry.space_group_name_H-M   'P 1'
#
loop_
_entity.id
_entity.type
_entity.pdbx_description
1 polymer ?
#
loop_
_entity_poly.entity_id
_entity_poly.type
_entity_poly.pdbx_seq_one_letter_code
_entity_poly.pdbx_strand_id
1 'polypeptide(L)'
;NSSIDITEKEFEAFLATDESLGTLQPELLVRQILVKDINQANEIVGQINDGGDFAEIASKFSISSNASTGGLINWRRMIDMPQLFEKALNKKSVGFISEPLESGSGYHILKLEDKRGEFVKYEEQWQSRHILLIPSAIRSEEDTEKQLNEIRERVLLGEDFTSLADEFSEDPGSAKLGGDLGWLGLGVLASEFEKTMLETDIGILSKVFQTEFGFHFLEVVGKRTHELTEELIKDRA
;
A
#
# COMPACT_ATOMS: atom_id res chain seq x y z
N ASN A 1 14.84 27.00 3.82
CA ASN A 1 15.27 25.64 4.15
C ASN A 1 15.48 24.93 2.83
N SER A 2 16.74 24.64 2.49
CA SER A 2 17.06 23.76 1.37
C SER A 2 16.82 22.33 1.83
N SER A 3 15.82 21.68 1.29
CA SER A 3 15.69 20.22 1.42
C SER A 3 16.91 19.61 0.71
N ILE A 4 17.67 18.82 1.41
CA ILE A 4 18.73 18.00 0.82
C ILE A 4 18.03 16.77 0.26
N ASP A 5 17.89 16.69 -1.07
CA ASP A 5 17.41 15.50 -1.73
C ASP A 5 18.53 14.45 -1.70
N ILE A 6 18.39 13.49 -0.80
CA ILE A 6 19.28 12.32 -0.72
C ILE A 6 18.80 11.29 -1.74
N THR A 7 19.68 10.87 -2.65
CA THR A 7 19.36 9.80 -3.59
C THR A 7 19.23 8.45 -2.88
N GLU A 8 18.42 7.56 -3.42
CA GLU A 8 18.21 6.21 -2.87
C GLU A 8 19.53 5.44 -2.67
N LYS A 9 20.49 5.64 -3.59
CA LYS A 9 21.82 5.02 -3.51
C LYS A 9 22.68 5.61 -2.37
N GLU A 10 22.56 6.90 -2.09
CA GLU A 10 23.25 7.56 -0.97
C GLU A 10 22.64 7.11 0.35
N PHE A 11 21.32 6.97 0.42
CA PHE A 11 20.61 6.45 1.57
C PHE A 11 21.00 4.99 1.87
N GLU A 12 21.03 4.11 0.88
CA GLU A 12 21.48 2.71 1.04
C GLU A 12 22.95 2.64 1.48
N ALA A 13 23.82 3.48 0.92
CA ALA A 13 25.22 3.55 1.31
C ALA A 13 25.38 4.06 2.76
N PHE A 14 24.56 5.00 3.19
CA PHE A 14 24.55 5.53 4.56
C PHE A 14 24.08 4.47 5.57
N LEU A 15 23.01 3.75 5.28
CA LEU A 15 22.53 2.64 6.11
C LEU A 15 23.55 1.49 6.21
N ALA A 16 24.38 1.30 5.19
CA ALA A 16 25.41 0.26 5.17
C ALA A 16 26.69 0.64 5.97
N THR A 17 26.91 1.94 6.23
CA THR A 17 28.17 2.43 6.85
C THR A 17 28.06 2.76 8.33
N ASP A 18 26.85 2.93 8.86
CA ASP A 18 26.65 3.25 10.28
C ASP A 18 26.03 2.05 11.00
N GLU A 19 26.81 1.43 11.91
CA GLU A 19 26.38 0.30 12.74
C GLU A 19 25.18 0.69 13.64
N SER A 20 25.06 1.96 14.00
CA SER A 20 23.92 2.49 14.76
C SER A 20 22.64 2.53 13.94
N LEU A 21 22.73 2.80 12.63
CA LEU A 21 21.59 2.80 11.71
C LEU A 21 21.19 1.39 11.27
N GLY A 22 22.13 0.44 11.24
CA GLY A 22 21.81 -0.97 11.08
C GLY A 22 20.86 -1.49 12.18
N THR A 23 20.82 -0.84 13.34
CA THR A 23 19.86 -1.15 14.41
C THR A 23 18.47 -0.60 14.14
N LEU A 24 18.32 0.38 13.25
CA LEU A 24 17.02 0.95 12.84
C LEU A 24 16.29 0.08 11.84
N GLN A 25 16.99 -0.84 11.18
CA GLN A 25 16.35 -1.77 10.25
C GLN A 25 15.38 -2.70 10.99
N PRO A 26 14.21 -2.99 10.38
CA PRO A 26 13.25 -3.90 10.97
C PRO A 26 13.83 -5.31 11.11
N GLU A 27 13.43 -6.01 12.15
CA GLU A 27 13.55 -7.45 12.22
C GLU A 27 12.39 -8.08 11.47
N LEU A 28 12.68 -9.09 10.69
CA LEU A 28 11.72 -9.84 9.87
C LEU A 28 11.46 -11.21 10.48
N LEU A 29 10.21 -11.60 10.51
CA LEU A 29 9.78 -12.96 10.78
C LEU A 29 9.49 -13.65 9.45
N VAL A 30 10.26 -14.66 9.11
CA VAL A 30 10.24 -15.31 7.80
C VAL A 30 9.97 -16.80 7.95
N ARG A 31 9.20 -17.37 7.01
CA ARG A 31 9.15 -18.81 6.79
C ARG A 31 9.87 -19.17 5.50
N GLN A 32 10.42 -20.39 5.46
CA GLN A 32 11.00 -20.96 4.25
C GLN A 32 10.49 -22.35 3.97
N ILE A 33 10.36 -22.66 2.69
CA ILE A 33 10.28 -24.02 2.17
C ILE A 33 11.53 -24.25 1.33
N LEU A 34 12.20 -25.38 1.51
CA LEU A 34 13.34 -25.79 0.70
C LEU A 34 12.99 -27.12 0.04
N VAL A 35 13.13 -27.18 -1.28
CA VAL A 35 12.96 -28.41 -2.06
C VAL A 35 14.10 -28.58 -3.06
N LYS A 36 14.30 -29.79 -3.60
CA LYS A 36 15.39 -30.07 -4.55
C LYS A 36 15.02 -29.76 -6.00
N ASP A 37 13.76 -29.86 -6.34
CA ASP A 37 13.27 -29.80 -7.72
C ASP A 37 12.50 -28.50 -7.98
N ILE A 38 12.79 -27.85 -9.11
CA ILE A 38 12.15 -26.58 -9.50
C ILE A 38 10.67 -26.76 -9.83
N ASN A 39 10.27 -27.91 -10.41
CA ASN A 39 8.86 -28.11 -10.74
C ASN A 39 8.05 -28.26 -9.45
N GLN A 40 8.59 -29.01 -8.46
CA GLN A 40 8.00 -29.09 -7.13
C GLN A 40 7.90 -27.72 -6.47
N ALA A 41 8.93 -26.86 -6.59
CA ALA A 41 8.90 -25.51 -6.04
C ALA A 41 7.79 -24.67 -6.69
N ASN A 42 7.65 -24.74 -8.01
CA ASN A 42 6.59 -24.02 -8.73
C ASN A 42 5.18 -24.52 -8.37
N GLU A 43 5.01 -25.85 -8.23
CA GLU A 43 3.74 -26.43 -7.76
C GLU A 43 3.37 -25.92 -6.36
N ILE A 44 4.35 -25.82 -5.45
CA ILE A 44 4.16 -25.30 -4.10
C ILE A 44 3.75 -23.83 -4.12
N VAL A 45 4.42 -23.00 -4.93
CA VAL A 45 4.02 -21.59 -5.09
C VAL A 45 2.58 -21.48 -5.60
N GLY A 46 2.19 -22.32 -6.57
CA GLY A 46 0.81 -22.40 -7.05
C GLY A 46 -0.17 -22.73 -5.92
N GLN A 47 0.11 -23.80 -5.14
CA GLN A 47 -0.74 -24.18 -4.01
C GLN A 47 -0.91 -23.07 -2.97
N ILE A 48 0.17 -22.32 -2.68
CA ILE A 48 0.12 -21.21 -1.73
C ILE A 48 -0.71 -20.06 -2.29
N ASN A 49 -0.55 -19.71 -3.56
CA ASN A 49 -1.31 -18.66 -4.24
C ASN A 49 -2.80 -18.99 -4.35
N ASP A 50 -3.15 -20.28 -4.41
CA ASP A 50 -4.52 -20.79 -4.37
C ASP A 50 -5.11 -20.83 -2.95
N GLY A 51 -4.40 -20.30 -1.96
CA GLY A 51 -4.86 -20.16 -0.57
C GLY A 51 -4.38 -21.28 0.38
N GLY A 52 -3.44 -22.13 -0.04
CA GLY A 52 -2.85 -23.15 0.82
C GLY A 52 -2.06 -22.54 1.98
N ASP A 53 -2.14 -23.19 3.16
CA ASP A 53 -1.36 -22.73 4.33
C ASP A 53 0.14 -23.03 4.15
N PHE A 54 0.95 -21.98 4.21
CA PHE A 54 2.40 -22.07 4.02
C PHE A 54 3.07 -22.99 5.05
N ALA A 55 2.64 -22.94 6.32
CA ALA A 55 3.25 -23.71 7.39
C ALA A 55 2.94 -25.21 7.26
N GLU A 56 1.72 -25.55 6.86
CA GLU A 56 1.33 -26.93 6.59
C GLU A 56 2.11 -27.50 5.39
N ILE A 57 2.20 -26.71 4.31
CA ILE A 57 2.95 -27.09 3.10
C ILE A 57 4.44 -27.25 3.42
N ALA A 58 5.02 -26.30 4.21
CA ALA A 58 6.41 -26.41 4.68
C ALA A 58 6.65 -27.69 5.47
N SER A 59 5.76 -28.02 6.41
CA SER A 59 5.88 -29.21 7.23
C SER A 59 5.80 -30.50 6.41
N LYS A 60 5.07 -30.47 5.30
CA LYS A 60 4.87 -31.64 4.43
C LYS A 60 5.95 -31.85 3.40
N PHE A 61 6.46 -30.76 2.80
CA PHE A 61 7.31 -30.87 1.62
C PHE A 61 8.73 -30.32 1.82
N SER A 62 8.96 -29.46 2.81
CA SER A 62 10.27 -28.86 3.00
C SER A 62 11.30 -29.87 3.54
N ILE A 63 12.49 -29.85 2.94
CA ILE A 63 13.66 -30.62 3.43
C ILE A 63 14.54 -29.79 4.37
N SER A 64 14.14 -28.58 4.71
CA SER A 64 14.89 -27.75 5.67
C SER A 64 14.76 -28.26 7.10
N SER A 65 15.72 -27.94 7.95
CA SER A 65 15.72 -28.37 9.37
C SER A 65 14.56 -27.78 10.17
N ASN A 66 13.96 -26.70 9.71
CA ASN A 66 12.81 -26.03 10.32
C ASN A 66 11.45 -26.44 9.72
N ALA A 67 11.41 -27.46 8.88
CA ALA A 67 10.19 -27.96 8.26
C ALA A 67 9.10 -28.27 9.31
N SER A 68 9.48 -28.96 10.40
CA SER A 68 8.54 -29.37 11.47
C SER A 68 7.91 -28.20 12.25
N THR A 69 8.48 -27.00 12.15
CA THR A 69 7.92 -25.75 12.68
C THR A 69 7.24 -24.89 11.61
N GLY A 70 6.81 -25.52 10.51
CA GLY A 70 6.20 -24.83 9.39
C GLY A 70 7.17 -23.90 8.65
N GLY A 71 8.47 -24.26 8.63
CA GLY A 71 9.49 -23.49 7.97
C GLY A 71 9.90 -22.21 8.67
N LEU A 72 9.50 -22.01 9.94
CA LEU A 72 9.73 -20.74 10.65
C LEU A 72 11.23 -20.47 10.88
N ILE A 73 11.66 -19.30 10.44
CA ILE A 73 12.96 -18.68 10.79
C ILE A 73 12.64 -17.60 11.83
N ASN A 74 13.28 -17.69 13.00
CA ASN A 74 13.07 -16.69 14.05
C ASN A 74 13.39 -15.27 13.56
N TRP A 75 12.94 -14.27 14.32
CA TRP A 75 13.21 -12.87 14.08
C TRP A 75 14.67 -12.60 13.77
N ARG A 76 14.92 -11.96 12.64
CA ARG A 76 16.27 -11.58 12.21
C ARG A 76 16.23 -10.25 11.48
N ARG A 77 17.27 -9.44 11.67
CA ARG A 77 17.52 -8.27 10.83
C ARG A 77 17.90 -8.75 9.42
N MET A 78 17.61 -7.94 8.42
CA MET A 78 17.89 -8.27 7.03
C MET A 78 19.38 -8.57 6.81
N ILE A 79 20.28 -7.77 7.42
CA ILE A 79 21.73 -7.94 7.34
C ILE A 79 22.23 -9.29 7.93
N ASP A 80 21.48 -9.89 8.84
CA ASP A 80 21.81 -11.17 9.47
C ASP A 80 21.27 -12.38 8.66
N MET A 81 20.67 -12.14 7.49
CA MET A 81 20.15 -13.17 6.61
C MET A 81 21.13 -13.50 5.47
N PRO A 82 21.02 -14.71 4.86
CA PRO A 82 21.72 -14.99 3.60
C PRO A 82 21.39 -13.91 2.55
N GLN A 83 22.39 -13.46 1.78
CA GLN A 83 22.22 -12.42 0.75
C GLN A 83 21.09 -12.74 -0.26
N LEU A 84 20.86 -14.03 -0.54
CA LEU A 84 19.76 -14.48 -1.39
C LEU A 84 18.39 -14.09 -0.80
N PHE A 85 18.21 -14.24 0.51
CA PHE A 85 16.98 -13.93 1.23
C PHE A 85 16.82 -12.42 1.38
N GLU A 86 17.90 -11.72 1.72
CA GLU A 86 17.93 -10.27 1.79
C GLU A 86 17.44 -9.64 0.49
N LYS A 87 18.00 -10.04 -0.66
CA LYS A 87 17.58 -9.53 -1.98
C LYS A 87 16.12 -9.80 -2.29
N ALA A 88 15.62 -10.99 -1.90
CA ALA A 88 14.25 -11.38 -2.19
C ALA A 88 13.21 -10.65 -1.30
N LEU A 89 13.59 -10.32 -0.05
CA LEU A 89 12.71 -9.71 0.94
C LEU A 89 12.83 -8.19 1.02
N ASN A 90 13.84 -7.61 0.36
CA ASN A 90 14.05 -6.16 0.36
C ASN A 90 12.81 -5.42 -0.15
N LYS A 91 12.35 -4.42 0.60
CA LYS A 91 11.16 -3.59 0.29
C LYS A 91 9.86 -4.40 0.09
N LYS A 92 9.78 -5.61 0.65
CA LYS A 92 8.55 -6.42 0.57
C LYS A 92 7.66 -6.19 1.78
N SER A 93 6.36 -6.18 1.56
CA SER A 93 5.35 -6.06 2.62
C SER A 93 5.07 -7.42 3.27
N VAL A 94 4.54 -7.39 4.50
CA VAL A 94 4.02 -8.58 5.18
C VAL A 94 3.01 -9.31 4.29
N GLY A 95 3.09 -10.63 4.27
CA GLY A 95 2.32 -11.49 3.38
C GLY A 95 3.01 -11.81 2.05
N PHE A 96 4.13 -11.17 1.71
CA PHE A 96 4.86 -11.46 0.48
C PHE A 96 5.35 -12.91 0.45
N ILE A 97 5.20 -13.56 -0.72
CA ILE A 97 5.70 -14.89 -1.03
C ILE A 97 6.64 -14.76 -2.22
N SER A 98 7.85 -15.30 -2.10
CA SER A 98 8.83 -15.26 -3.19
C SER A 98 8.54 -16.29 -4.26
N GLU A 99 9.00 -16.03 -5.48
CA GLU A 99 9.26 -17.07 -6.45
C GLU A 99 10.34 -18.02 -5.93
N PRO A 100 10.51 -19.23 -6.54
CA PRO A 100 11.57 -20.14 -6.17
C PRO A 100 12.97 -19.53 -6.35
N LEU A 101 13.76 -19.49 -5.27
CA LEU A 101 15.10 -18.92 -5.22
C LEU A 101 16.13 -20.05 -5.26
N GLU A 102 16.94 -20.11 -6.31
CA GLU A 102 17.95 -21.15 -6.47
C GLU A 102 19.15 -20.93 -5.56
N SER A 103 19.62 -22.00 -4.91
CA SER A 103 20.85 -22.05 -4.13
C SER A 103 21.56 -23.40 -4.32
N GLY A 104 22.78 -23.54 -3.76
CA GLY A 104 23.48 -24.84 -3.73
C GLY A 104 22.73 -25.92 -2.95
N SER A 105 21.76 -25.58 -2.12
CA SER A 105 20.94 -26.52 -1.34
C SER A 105 19.66 -26.94 -2.04
N GLY A 106 19.25 -26.26 -3.09
CA GLY A 106 17.99 -26.43 -3.81
C GLY A 106 17.26 -25.11 -3.99
N TYR A 107 15.93 -25.18 -4.08
CA TYR A 107 15.05 -24.03 -4.30
C TYR A 107 14.35 -23.64 -3.01
N HIS A 108 14.51 -22.38 -2.61
CA HIS A 108 13.86 -21.78 -1.45
C HIS A 108 12.63 -21.00 -1.89
N ILE A 109 11.54 -21.15 -1.15
CA ILE A 109 10.36 -20.28 -1.22
C ILE A 109 10.27 -19.60 0.13
N LEU A 110 10.16 -18.27 0.15
CA LEU A 110 10.10 -17.46 1.36
C LEU A 110 8.73 -16.83 1.51
N LYS A 111 8.26 -16.75 2.75
CA LYS A 111 7.11 -15.93 3.12
C LYS A 111 7.52 -14.95 4.20
N LEU A 112 7.24 -13.67 4.01
CA LEU A 112 7.39 -12.65 5.02
C LEU A 112 6.14 -12.65 5.91
N GLU A 113 6.26 -13.20 7.13
CA GLU A 113 5.13 -13.35 8.06
C GLU A 113 4.84 -12.06 8.80
N ASP A 114 5.91 -11.36 9.24
CA ASP A 114 5.75 -10.17 10.06
C ASP A 114 7.03 -9.33 10.06
N LYS A 115 6.92 -8.07 10.50
CA LYS A 115 8.00 -7.13 10.72
C LYS A 115 7.85 -6.48 12.09
N ARG A 116 8.96 -6.19 12.76
CA ARG A 116 8.96 -5.40 14.00
C ARG A 116 10.17 -4.48 14.07
N GLY A 117 10.05 -3.40 14.81
CA GLY A 117 11.11 -2.40 15.01
C GLY A 117 10.53 -1.06 15.41
N GLU A 118 11.38 -0.14 15.84
CA GLU A 118 10.96 1.20 16.29
C GLU A 118 10.23 1.98 15.18
N PHE A 119 10.67 1.81 13.93
CA PHE A 119 10.15 2.52 12.76
C PHE A 119 9.11 1.72 11.98
N VAL A 120 8.76 0.51 12.40
CA VAL A 120 7.69 -0.26 11.76
C VAL A 120 6.36 0.35 12.15
N LYS A 121 5.79 1.11 11.24
CA LYS A 121 4.50 1.79 11.39
C LYS A 121 3.61 1.51 10.20
N TYR A 122 2.33 1.42 10.47
CA TYR A 122 1.30 1.22 9.47
C TYR A 122 0.27 2.32 9.57
N GLU A 123 -0.21 2.76 8.43
CA GLU A 123 -1.26 3.75 8.28
C GLU A 123 -2.39 3.19 7.44
N GLU A 124 -3.63 3.43 7.83
CA GLU A 124 -4.75 3.19 6.95
C GLU A 124 -4.86 4.32 5.93
N GLN A 125 -4.97 3.97 4.66
CA GLN A 125 -5.12 4.92 3.56
C GLN A 125 -6.35 4.59 2.74
N TRP A 126 -6.99 5.64 2.24
CA TRP A 126 -8.14 5.57 1.34
C TRP A 126 -7.75 6.17 0.00
N GLN A 127 -8.18 5.54 -1.08
CA GLN A 127 -8.20 6.14 -2.39
C GLN A 127 -9.63 6.59 -2.67
N SER A 128 -9.79 7.86 -3.01
CA SER A 128 -11.07 8.43 -3.39
C SER A 128 -10.93 9.28 -4.64
N ARG A 129 -12.04 9.43 -5.37
CA ARG A 129 -12.18 10.39 -6.44
C ARG A 129 -13.38 11.28 -6.17
N HIS A 130 -13.31 12.54 -6.61
CA HIS A 130 -14.36 13.51 -6.34
C HIS A 130 -14.59 14.47 -7.51
N ILE A 131 -15.73 15.15 -7.47
CA ILE A 131 -16.02 16.32 -8.29
C ILE A 131 -16.32 17.48 -7.34
N LEU A 132 -15.64 18.61 -7.57
CA LEU A 132 -15.80 19.85 -6.83
C LEU A 132 -16.45 20.89 -7.73
N LEU A 133 -17.47 21.59 -7.20
CA LEU A 133 -17.97 22.85 -7.76
C LEU A 133 -17.90 23.95 -6.70
N ILE A 134 -17.47 25.15 -7.12
CA ILE A 134 -17.25 26.29 -6.23
C ILE A 134 -18.34 27.35 -6.50
N PRO A 135 -19.10 27.79 -5.47
CA PRO A 135 -20.00 28.94 -5.61
C PRO A 135 -19.26 30.19 -6.09
N SER A 136 -19.92 31.03 -6.87
CA SER A 136 -19.33 32.25 -7.43
C SER A 136 -20.32 33.41 -7.45
N ALA A 137 -19.89 34.58 -7.90
CA ALA A 137 -20.77 35.74 -8.03
C ALA A 137 -21.95 35.54 -9.01
N ILE A 138 -21.83 34.56 -9.92
CA ILE A 138 -22.85 34.25 -10.94
C ILE A 138 -23.49 32.89 -10.74
N ARG A 139 -23.05 32.10 -9.75
CA ARG A 139 -23.60 30.79 -9.40
C ARG A 139 -23.74 30.71 -7.88
N SER A 140 -24.95 30.78 -7.38
CA SER A 140 -25.25 30.69 -5.96
C SER A 140 -24.88 29.36 -5.35
N GLU A 141 -24.84 29.24 -4.02
CA GLU A 141 -24.65 27.95 -3.34
C GLU A 141 -25.74 26.95 -3.74
N GLU A 142 -27.00 27.38 -3.77
CA GLU A 142 -28.15 26.54 -4.16
C GLU A 142 -28.03 26.04 -5.60
N ASP A 143 -27.64 26.92 -6.55
CA ASP A 143 -27.44 26.53 -7.94
C ASP A 143 -26.23 25.59 -8.09
N THR A 144 -25.16 25.80 -7.29
CA THR A 144 -23.97 24.97 -7.28
C THR A 144 -24.30 23.56 -6.79
N GLU A 145 -25.01 23.45 -5.66
CA GLU A 145 -25.43 22.17 -5.10
C GLU A 145 -26.36 21.43 -6.05
N LYS A 146 -27.32 22.13 -6.67
CA LYS A 146 -28.23 21.58 -7.65
C LYS A 146 -27.49 21.03 -8.86
N GLN A 147 -26.59 21.81 -9.46
CA GLN A 147 -25.78 21.39 -10.59
C GLN A 147 -24.93 20.16 -10.24
N LEU A 148 -24.34 20.14 -9.07
CA LEU A 148 -23.51 19.01 -8.65
C LEU A 148 -24.35 17.73 -8.44
N ASN A 149 -25.57 17.87 -7.90
CA ASN A 149 -26.51 16.75 -7.83
C ASN A 149 -26.91 16.23 -9.22
N GLU A 150 -27.13 17.11 -10.21
CA GLU A 150 -27.39 16.70 -11.60
C GLU A 150 -26.23 15.91 -12.20
N ILE A 151 -24.98 16.34 -11.97
CA ILE A 151 -23.78 15.61 -12.41
C ILE A 151 -23.70 14.25 -11.71
N ARG A 152 -23.96 14.21 -10.39
CA ARG A 152 -23.98 12.96 -9.64
C ARG A 152 -25.02 11.97 -10.17
N GLU A 153 -26.22 12.43 -10.53
CA GLU A 153 -27.24 11.58 -11.14
C GLU A 153 -26.78 11.01 -12.51
N ARG A 154 -26.03 11.77 -13.30
CA ARG A 154 -25.45 11.28 -14.57
C ARG A 154 -24.49 10.11 -14.31
N VAL A 155 -23.65 10.20 -13.25
CA VAL A 155 -22.78 9.07 -12.85
C VAL A 155 -23.62 7.85 -12.44
N LEU A 156 -24.68 8.05 -11.64
CA LEU A 156 -25.58 6.96 -11.22
C LEU A 156 -26.30 6.30 -12.42
N LEU A 157 -26.51 7.05 -13.50
CA LEU A 157 -27.09 6.54 -14.76
C LEU A 157 -26.05 5.88 -15.67
N GLY A 158 -24.78 5.82 -15.26
CA GLY A 158 -23.73 5.08 -15.95
C GLY A 158 -22.80 5.92 -16.82
N GLU A 159 -22.87 7.27 -16.74
CA GLU A 159 -21.86 8.09 -17.39
C GLU A 159 -20.50 7.95 -16.66
N ASP A 160 -19.42 8.05 -17.43
CA ASP A 160 -18.08 7.87 -16.89
C ASP A 160 -17.69 8.99 -15.94
N PHE A 161 -17.36 8.61 -14.69
CA PHE A 161 -16.96 9.55 -13.64
C PHE A 161 -15.76 10.39 -14.06
N THR A 162 -14.75 9.76 -14.68
CA THR A 162 -13.50 10.41 -15.08
C THR A 162 -13.76 11.51 -16.11
N SER A 163 -14.63 11.24 -17.08
CA SER A 163 -15.02 12.22 -18.10
C SER A 163 -15.78 13.40 -17.49
N LEU A 164 -16.69 13.12 -16.55
CA LEU A 164 -17.45 14.17 -15.86
C LEU A 164 -16.57 15.01 -14.92
N ALA A 165 -15.58 14.39 -14.27
CA ALA A 165 -14.61 15.12 -13.47
C ALA A 165 -13.74 16.05 -14.34
N ASP A 166 -13.25 15.57 -15.49
CA ASP A 166 -12.47 16.37 -16.44
C ASP A 166 -13.25 17.56 -17.01
N GLU A 167 -14.56 17.37 -17.24
CA GLU A 167 -15.44 18.38 -17.81
C GLU A 167 -15.92 19.42 -16.79
N PHE A 168 -16.29 18.98 -15.58
CA PHE A 168 -17.02 19.81 -14.64
C PHE A 168 -16.27 20.15 -13.36
N SER A 169 -15.31 19.33 -12.92
CA SER A 169 -14.65 19.57 -11.64
C SER A 169 -13.78 20.82 -11.69
N GLU A 170 -13.98 21.66 -10.67
CA GLU A 170 -13.22 22.90 -10.48
C GLU A 170 -12.03 22.70 -9.52
N ASP A 171 -11.70 21.43 -9.17
CA ASP A 171 -10.49 21.12 -8.44
C ASP A 171 -9.27 21.09 -9.37
N PRO A 172 -8.33 22.06 -9.25
CA PRO A 172 -7.18 22.12 -10.14
C PRO A 172 -6.20 20.95 -9.95
N GLY A 173 -6.27 20.26 -8.80
CA GLY A 173 -5.36 19.16 -8.47
C GLY A 173 -5.78 17.83 -9.08
N SER A 174 -7.08 17.55 -9.14
CA SER A 174 -7.57 16.22 -9.51
C SER A 174 -8.48 16.20 -10.75
N ALA A 175 -9.06 17.32 -11.19
CA ALA A 175 -10.01 17.34 -12.30
C ALA A 175 -9.48 16.60 -13.55
N LYS A 176 -8.26 16.91 -13.99
CA LYS A 176 -7.61 16.30 -15.15
C LYS A 176 -7.08 14.88 -14.91
N LEU A 177 -7.14 14.41 -13.68
CA LEU A 177 -6.84 13.05 -13.27
C LEU A 177 -8.13 12.23 -13.03
N GLY A 178 -9.26 12.71 -13.56
CA GLY A 178 -10.55 12.04 -13.37
C GLY A 178 -11.11 12.16 -11.95
N GLY A 179 -10.69 13.20 -11.23
CA GLY A 179 -11.06 13.44 -9.84
C GLY A 179 -10.27 12.62 -8.82
N ASP A 180 -9.30 11.80 -9.24
CA ASP A 180 -8.53 10.92 -8.35
C ASP A 180 -7.59 11.72 -7.44
N LEU A 181 -7.72 11.50 -6.13
CA LEU A 181 -6.89 12.10 -5.09
C LEU A 181 -5.70 11.22 -4.68
N GLY A 182 -5.61 10.01 -5.26
CA GLY A 182 -4.62 9.02 -4.86
C GLY A 182 -4.88 8.40 -3.48
N TRP A 183 -3.85 7.74 -2.95
CA TRP A 183 -3.89 7.12 -1.62
C TRP A 183 -3.49 8.13 -0.55
N LEU A 184 -4.40 8.42 0.37
CA LEU A 184 -4.18 9.40 1.43
C LEU A 184 -4.54 8.80 2.79
N GLY A 185 -3.72 9.12 3.82
CA GLY A 185 -4.04 8.90 5.22
C GLY A 185 -5.00 9.95 5.76
N LEU A 186 -5.43 9.78 7.00
CA LEU A 186 -6.27 10.75 7.68
C LEU A 186 -5.47 11.99 8.12
N GLY A 187 -6.13 13.14 8.17
CA GLY A 187 -5.54 14.43 8.55
C GLY A 187 -4.98 15.23 7.37
N VAL A 188 -5.18 14.77 6.13
CA VAL A 188 -4.69 15.42 4.90
C VAL A 188 -5.77 16.25 4.23
N LEU A 189 -7.02 15.78 4.27
CA LEU A 189 -8.16 16.42 3.61
C LEU A 189 -9.00 17.23 4.61
N ALA A 190 -9.91 18.07 4.11
CA ALA A 190 -10.85 18.79 4.95
C ALA A 190 -11.67 17.81 5.82
N SER A 191 -11.99 18.19 7.06
CA SER A 191 -12.64 17.32 8.05
C SER A 191 -13.99 16.78 7.56
N GLU A 192 -14.77 17.60 6.86
CA GLU A 192 -16.06 17.21 6.29
C GLU A 192 -15.88 16.20 5.14
N PHE A 193 -14.80 16.36 4.37
CA PHE A 193 -14.44 15.41 3.30
C PHE A 193 -14.06 14.06 3.88
N GLU A 194 -13.15 14.04 4.86
CA GLU A 194 -12.72 12.81 5.52
C GLU A 194 -13.89 12.09 6.20
N LYS A 195 -14.75 12.84 6.90
CA LYS A 195 -15.95 12.27 7.50
C LYS A 195 -16.82 11.58 6.46
N THR A 196 -17.12 12.25 5.35
CA THR A 196 -17.95 11.68 4.28
C THR A 196 -17.27 10.46 3.63
N MET A 197 -15.95 10.51 3.41
CA MET A 197 -15.17 9.40 2.89
C MET A 197 -15.26 8.16 3.81
N LEU A 198 -15.14 8.36 5.12
CA LEU A 198 -15.19 7.25 6.11
C LEU A 198 -16.60 6.66 6.26
N GLU A 199 -17.65 7.43 6.01
CA GLU A 199 -19.05 7.00 6.07
C GLU A 199 -19.54 6.37 4.74
N THR A 200 -18.73 6.43 3.67
CA THR A 200 -19.12 5.96 2.34
C THR A 200 -18.46 4.60 2.04
N ASP A 201 -19.26 3.62 1.69
CA ASP A 201 -18.75 2.30 1.29
C ASP A 201 -17.98 2.35 -0.03
N ILE A 202 -17.01 1.44 -0.19
CA ILE A 202 -16.20 1.33 -1.41
C ILE A 202 -17.10 1.06 -2.62
N GLY A 203 -16.90 1.82 -3.69
CA GLY A 203 -17.67 1.74 -4.93
C GLY A 203 -19.03 2.44 -4.87
N ILE A 204 -19.33 3.15 -3.79
CA ILE A 204 -20.58 3.91 -3.65
C ILE A 204 -20.30 5.40 -3.79
N LEU A 205 -21.21 6.12 -4.45
CA LEU A 205 -21.19 7.58 -4.49
C LEU A 205 -21.79 8.17 -3.23
N SER A 206 -21.09 9.09 -2.59
CA SER A 206 -21.64 9.88 -1.49
C SER A 206 -22.81 10.75 -1.95
N LYS A 207 -23.56 11.31 -1.00
CA LYS A 207 -24.39 12.47 -1.26
C LYS A 207 -23.50 13.68 -1.51
N VAL A 208 -24.08 14.75 -2.08
CA VAL A 208 -23.42 16.06 -2.15
C VAL A 208 -23.24 16.60 -0.72
N PHE A 209 -22.06 17.12 -0.43
CA PHE A 209 -21.70 17.74 0.85
C PHE A 209 -20.83 18.99 0.61
N GLN A 210 -20.71 19.83 1.63
CA GLN A 210 -19.97 21.09 1.56
C GLN A 210 -18.72 21.04 2.42
N THR A 211 -17.64 21.64 1.94
CA THR A 211 -16.41 21.97 2.68
C THR A 211 -16.11 23.46 2.52
N GLU A 212 -15.03 23.94 3.11
CA GLU A 212 -14.53 25.30 2.89
C GLU A 212 -14.15 25.59 1.42
N PHE A 213 -13.89 24.56 0.61
CA PHE A 213 -13.53 24.69 -0.81
C PHE A 213 -14.73 24.75 -1.74
N GLY A 214 -15.91 24.34 -1.31
CA GLY A 214 -17.13 24.28 -2.12
C GLY A 214 -17.95 23.04 -1.87
N PHE A 215 -18.71 22.65 -2.89
CA PHE A 215 -19.58 21.46 -2.85
C PHE A 215 -18.91 20.29 -3.56
N HIS A 216 -18.98 19.12 -2.94
CA HIS A 216 -18.37 17.87 -3.43
C HIS A 216 -19.39 16.75 -3.46
N PHE A 217 -19.16 15.76 -4.29
CA PHE A 217 -19.49 14.37 -4.02
C PHE A 217 -18.25 13.52 -4.32
N LEU A 218 -18.14 12.39 -3.65
CA LEU A 218 -16.99 11.49 -3.79
C LEU A 218 -17.43 10.05 -4.00
N GLU A 219 -16.49 9.26 -4.49
CA GLU A 219 -16.53 7.80 -4.46
C GLU A 219 -15.26 7.29 -3.80
N VAL A 220 -15.41 6.36 -2.85
CA VAL A 220 -14.28 5.65 -2.27
C VAL A 220 -13.92 4.49 -3.21
N VAL A 221 -12.73 4.54 -3.79
CA VAL A 221 -12.25 3.53 -4.77
C VAL A 221 -11.59 2.36 -4.06
N GLY A 222 -10.93 2.61 -2.92
CA GLY A 222 -10.26 1.57 -2.17
C GLY A 222 -9.81 1.99 -0.78
N LYS A 223 -9.45 1.00 0.00
CA LYS A 223 -8.81 1.14 1.32
C LYS A 223 -7.62 0.19 1.39
N ARG A 224 -6.53 0.62 1.99
CA ARG A 224 -5.35 -0.21 2.22
C ARG A 224 -4.68 0.12 3.56
N THR A 225 -3.90 -0.82 4.07
CA THR A 225 -2.90 -0.55 5.10
C THR A 225 -1.56 -0.31 4.40
N HIS A 226 -0.98 0.86 4.59
CA HIS A 226 0.31 1.25 4.03
C HIS A 226 1.39 1.18 5.11
N GLU A 227 2.57 0.65 4.77
CA GLU A 227 3.72 0.57 5.66
C GLU A 227 4.61 1.81 5.47
N LEU A 228 4.79 2.61 6.52
CA LEU A 228 5.58 3.85 6.53
C LEU A 228 7.05 3.64 6.93
N THR A 229 7.49 2.40 7.08
CA THR A 229 8.82 2.10 7.66
C THR A 229 9.96 2.77 6.90
N GLU A 230 9.95 2.74 5.56
CA GLU A 230 11.01 3.33 4.75
C GLU A 230 11.01 4.86 4.81
N GLU A 231 9.83 5.50 4.78
CA GLU A 231 9.68 6.94 4.89
C GLU A 231 10.21 7.44 6.24
N LEU A 232 9.81 6.79 7.33
CA LEU A 232 10.25 7.16 8.69
C LEU A 232 11.75 6.97 8.91
N ILE A 233 12.36 5.94 8.33
CA ILE A 233 13.80 5.74 8.37
C ILE A 233 14.52 6.83 7.56
N LYS A 234 14.01 7.20 6.39
CA LYS A 234 14.55 8.28 5.56
C LYS A 234 14.49 9.63 6.25
N ASP A 235 13.38 9.93 6.92
CA ASP A 235 13.22 11.18 7.67
C ASP A 235 14.18 11.29 8.87
N ARG A 236 14.62 10.16 9.41
CA ARG A 236 15.54 10.08 10.54
C ARG A 236 17.01 10.16 10.13
N ALA A 237 17.35 9.73 8.93
CA ALA A 237 18.71 9.69 8.37
C ALA A 237 19.19 11.05 7.88
#